data_f0d547f780e207d3b260fd7e2c24382a
#
_entry.id   f0d547f780e207d3b260fd7e2c24382a
#
_cell.length_a   1.000
_cell.length_b   1.000
_cell.length_c   1.000
_cell.angle_alpha   90.00
_cell.angle_beta   90.00
_cell.angle_gamma   90.00
#
_symmetry.space_group_name_H-M   'P 1'
#
loop_
_entity.id
_entity.type
_entity.pdbx_description
1 polymer ?
#
loop_
_entity_poly.entity_id
_entity_poly.type
_entity_poly.pdbx_seq_one_letter_code
_entity_poly.pdbx_strand_id
1 'polypeptide(L)'
;MKPLAQAAVLLATAALALSTTLIWRTWTTPTIGEAEKQLQSRQRLAVLPEASYDNHPLDTPLPTPDAQLAHSRIVSAYRATLAGTPAAVVLITQVQGYAGPIVLTIAITPDGRLLGSQVVEQQESPGLGGRLADPQVHWLTQFANRSLGDHWALKRDQGDFDQLAGATVTSRAVIEALQDALRYFDEHRHALLEGFPHE
;
A
#
# COMPACT_ATOMS: atom_id res chain seq x y z
N MET A 1 5.12 -23.21 59.07
CA MET A 1 4.01 -22.37 58.51
C MET A 1 2.94 -23.34 58.02
N LYS A 2 1.65 -23.10 58.30
CA LYS A 2 0.57 -24.02 57.89
C LYS A 2 0.45 -24.02 56.36
N PRO A 3 0.28 -25.17 55.68
CA PRO A 3 0.22 -25.27 54.21
C PRO A 3 -0.80 -24.34 53.57
N LEU A 4 -1.87 -24.01 54.27
CA LEU A 4 -2.87 -23.04 53.83
C LEU A 4 -2.32 -21.60 53.67
N ALA A 5 -1.41 -21.17 54.53
CA ALA A 5 -0.80 -19.85 54.43
C ALA A 5 0.17 -19.75 53.24
N GLN A 6 0.87 -20.83 52.93
CA GLN A 6 1.74 -20.89 51.75
C GLN A 6 0.92 -20.86 50.44
N ALA A 7 -0.19 -21.61 50.37
CA ALA A 7 -1.09 -21.57 49.25
C ALA A 7 -1.71 -20.17 49.00
N ALA A 8 -2.12 -19.50 50.09
CA ALA A 8 -2.65 -18.14 50.02
C ALA A 8 -1.64 -17.13 49.50
N VAL A 9 -0.37 -17.22 49.91
CA VAL A 9 0.71 -16.35 49.39
C VAL A 9 0.97 -16.61 47.92
N LEU A 10 1.01 -17.87 47.48
CA LEU A 10 1.19 -18.20 46.07
C LEU A 10 0.02 -17.69 45.19
N LEU A 11 -1.20 -17.80 45.66
CA LEU A 11 -2.36 -17.25 44.93
C LEU A 11 -2.33 -15.73 44.87
N ALA A 12 -1.94 -15.06 45.96
CA ALA A 12 -1.83 -13.61 45.97
C ALA A 12 -0.72 -13.09 45.02
N THR A 13 0.43 -13.76 44.99
CA THR A 13 1.51 -13.40 44.06
C THR A 13 1.14 -13.66 42.59
N ALA A 14 0.44 -14.75 42.29
CA ALA A 14 -0.06 -15.05 40.96
C ALA A 14 -1.11 -14.02 40.53
N ALA A 15 -2.05 -13.65 41.38
CA ALA A 15 -3.05 -12.63 41.12
C ALA A 15 -2.41 -11.24 40.86
N LEU A 16 -1.40 -10.88 41.66
CA LEU A 16 -0.66 -9.63 41.47
C LEU A 16 0.09 -9.61 40.13
N ALA A 17 0.77 -10.71 39.79
CA ALA A 17 1.48 -10.83 38.51
C ALA A 17 0.52 -10.74 37.32
N LEU A 18 -0.63 -11.40 37.38
CA LEU A 18 -1.66 -11.30 36.33
C LEU A 18 -2.22 -9.88 36.22
N SER A 19 -2.51 -9.24 37.34
CA SER A 19 -3.02 -7.86 37.34
C SER A 19 -2.03 -6.87 36.75
N THR A 20 -0.75 -6.96 37.13
CA THR A 20 0.29 -6.09 36.54
C THR A 20 0.48 -6.33 35.06
N THR A 21 0.42 -7.58 34.60
CA THR A 21 0.53 -7.91 33.17
C THR A 21 -0.67 -7.37 32.38
N LEU A 22 -1.88 -7.49 32.91
CA LEU A 22 -3.08 -6.96 32.27
C LEU A 22 -3.08 -5.43 32.19
N ILE A 23 -2.71 -4.77 33.29
CA ILE A 23 -2.58 -3.30 33.33
C ILE A 23 -1.52 -2.83 32.34
N TRP A 24 -0.36 -3.47 32.31
CA TRP A 24 0.69 -3.15 31.35
C TRP A 24 0.22 -3.32 29.91
N ARG A 25 -0.47 -4.40 29.62
CA ARG A 25 -1.02 -4.68 28.29
C ARG A 25 -2.04 -3.61 27.85
N THR A 26 -2.97 -3.22 28.72
CA THR A 26 -3.98 -2.20 28.40
C THR A 26 -3.38 -0.81 28.18
N TRP A 27 -2.27 -0.51 28.86
CA TRP A 27 -1.55 0.77 28.69
C TRP A 27 -0.68 0.81 27.44
N THR A 28 -0.10 -0.32 27.04
CA THR A 28 0.89 -0.36 25.95
C THR A 28 0.25 -0.64 24.60
N THR A 29 -0.87 -1.36 24.56
CA THR A 29 -1.54 -1.74 23.29
C THR A 29 -1.95 -0.54 22.42
N PRO A 30 -2.54 0.56 22.93
CA PRO A 30 -2.95 1.68 22.09
C PRO A 30 -1.76 2.40 21.43
N THR A 31 -0.66 2.59 22.15
CA THR A 31 0.53 3.28 21.63
C THR A 31 1.25 2.49 20.54
N ILE A 32 1.26 1.17 20.61
CA ILE A 32 1.85 0.31 19.58
C ILE A 32 1.00 0.37 18.30
N GLY A 33 -0.32 0.28 18.43
CA GLY A 33 -1.22 0.33 17.27
C GLY A 33 -1.21 1.67 16.54
N GLU A 34 -1.01 2.78 17.24
CA GLU A 34 -0.86 4.09 16.61
C GLU A 34 0.49 4.24 15.89
N ALA A 35 1.57 3.76 16.50
CA ALA A 35 2.88 3.77 15.88
C ALA A 35 2.95 2.88 14.62
N GLU A 36 2.34 1.70 14.66
CA GLU A 36 2.23 0.82 13.50
C GLU A 36 1.40 1.45 12.37
N LYS A 37 0.26 2.07 12.69
CA LYS A 37 -0.55 2.81 11.71
C LYS A 37 0.23 3.96 11.09
N GLN A 38 0.98 4.72 11.87
CA GLN A 38 1.80 5.82 11.36
C GLN A 38 2.93 5.33 10.45
N LEU A 39 3.59 4.22 10.81
CA LEU A 39 4.61 3.61 9.96
C LEU A 39 4.03 3.10 8.64
N GLN A 40 2.92 2.38 8.69
CA GLN A 40 2.21 1.93 7.50
C GLN A 40 1.72 3.11 6.64
N SER A 41 1.23 4.17 7.26
CA SER A 41 0.80 5.39 6.55
C SER A 41 1.96 6.05 5.85
N ARG A 42 3.10 6.22 6.51
CA ARG A 42 4.32 6.77 5.89
C ARG A 42 4.81 5.91 4.74
N GLN A 43 4.81 4.59 4.89
CA GLN A 43 5.19 3.68 3.80
C GLN A 43 4.25 3.80 2.60
N ARG A 44 2.93 3.84 2.81
CA ARG A 44 1.95 3.97 1.73
C ARG A 44 2.00 5.33 1.03
N LEU A 45 2.33 6.39 1.75
CA LEU A 45 2.44 7.74 1.18
C LEU A 45 3.85 8.10 0.69
N ALA A 46 4.85 7.24 0.91
CA ALA A 46 6.22 7.48 0.43
C ALA A 46 6.33 7.60 -1.11
N VAL A 47 5.28 7.20 -1.83
CA VAL A 47 5.13 7.41 -3.27
C VAL A 47 4.84 8.87 -3.64
N LEU A 48 4.37 9.68 -2.68
CA LEU A 48 4.11 11.10 -2.85
C LEU A 48 5.27 11.93 -2.28
N PRO A 49 5.75 12.97 -2.98
CA PRO A 49 6.66 13.95 -2.38
C PRO A 49 5.98 14.65 -1.19
N GLU A 50 6.66 14.79 -0.06
CA GLU A 50 6.09 15.36 1.18
C GLU A 50 5.49 16.77 0.99
N ALA A 51 6.01 17.57 0.07
CA ALA A 51 5.52 18.90 -0.25
C ALA A 51 4.36 18.94 -1.26
N SER A 52 3.90 17.79 -1.74
CA SER A 52 2.88 17.72 -2.80
C SER A 52 1.43 17.65 -2.27
N TYR A 53 1.23 17.59 -0.97
CA TYR A 53 -0.10 17.54 -0.35
C TYR A 53 -0.08 18.12 1.07
N ASP A 54 -1.24 18.57 1.55
CA ASP A 54 -1.43 19.19 2.87
C ASP A 54 -2.54 18.52 3.71
N ASN A 55 -3.24 17.55 3.15
CA ASN A 55 -4.26 16.75 3.86
C ASN A 55 -3.69 15.44 4.41
N HIS A 56 -4.55 14.67 5.08
CA HIS A 56 -4.28 13.29 5.52
C HIS A 56 -5.04 12.30 4.63
N PRO A 57 -4.50 11.93 3.44
CA PRO A 57 -5.25 11.17 2.43
C PRO A 57 -5.83 9.86 2.96
N LEU A 58 -5.08 9.14 3.81
CA LEU A 58 -5.45 7.80 4.28
C LEU A 58 -6.60 7.79 5.31
N ASP A 59 -6.96 8.94 5.87
CA ASP A 59 -8.05 9.04 6.85
C ASP A 59 -9.43 9.00 6.16
N THR A 60 -9.48 9.30 4.85
CA THR A 60 -10.73 9.36 4.09
C THR A 60 -10.62 8.54 2.80
N PRO A 61 -10.89 7.23 2.86
CA PRO A 61 -10.92 6.40 1.67
C PRO A 61 -12.06 6.81 0.74
N LEU A 62 -11.77 6.79 -0.56
CA LEU A 62 -12.77 7.02 -1.59
C LEU A 62 -13.53 5.72 -1.90
N PRO A 63 -14.80 5.79 -2.30
CA PRO A 63 -15.50 4.66 -2.88
C PRO A 63 -14.75 4.10 -4.10
N THR A 64 -14.72 2.80 -4.25
CA THR A 64 -14.03 2.10 -5.35
C THR A 64 -15.01 1.19 -6.08
N PRO A 65 -15.92 1.74 -6.89
CA PRO A 65 -16.79 0.92 -7.75
C PRO A 65 -15.92 0.11 -8.73
N ASP A 66 -16.40 -1.04 -9.14
CA ASP A 66 -15.72 -1.91 -10.12
C ASP A 66 -14.25 -2.20 -9.76
N ALA A 67 -14.01 -2.48 -8.48
CA ALA A 67 -12.67 -2.66 -7.93
C ALA A 67 -11.90 -3.86 -8.52
N GLN A 68 -12.58 -4.85 -9.12
CA GLN A 68 -11.97 -5.98 -9.82
C GLN A 68 -11.68 -5.57 -11.27
N LEU A 69 -10.40 -5.57 -11.64
CA LEU A 69 -9.92 -5.17 -12.96
C LEU A 69 -9.47 -6.41 -13.77
N ALA A 70 -8.94 -6.19 -14.97
CA ALA A 70 -8.56 -7.28 -15.87
C ALA A 70 -7.47 -8.20 -15.26
N HIS A 71 -6.44 -7.63 -14.64
CA HIS A 71 -5.29 -8.37 -14.11
C HIS A 71 -5.09 -8.15 -12.61
N SER A 72 -5.70 -7.10 -12.05
CA SER A 72 -5.50 -6.66 -10.69
C SER A 72 -6.80 -6.30 -9.99
N ARG A 73 -6.72 -5.88 -8.73
CA ARG A 73 -7.86 -5.40 -7.94
C ARG A 73 -7.47 -4.14 -7.19
N ILE A 74 -8.32 -3.12 -7.24
CA ILE A 74 -8.20 -1.95 -6.36
C ILE A 74 -8.67 -2.34 -4.95
N VAL A 75 -7.79 -2.19 -3.97
CA VAL A 75 -8.10 -2.46 -2.56
C VAL A 75 -8.70 -1.22 -1.89
N SER A 76 -8.13 -0.06 -2.21
CA SER A 76 -8.59 1.24 -1.71
C SER A 76 -8.06 2.38 -2.58
N ALA A 77 -8.77 3.50 -2.55
CA ALA A 77 -8.38 4.74 -3.22
C ALA A 77 -8.42 5.90 -2.24
N TYR A 78 -7.53 6.86 -2.42
CA TYR A 78 -7.40 8.04 -1.57
C TYR A 78 -7.10 9.26 -2.43
N ARG A 79 -7.49 10.45 -1.96
CA ARG A 79 -7.20 11.72 -2.62
C ARG A 79 -6.22 12.53 -1.79
N ALA A 80 -5.09 12.87 -2.38
CA ALA A 80 -4.17 13.87 -1.86
C ALA A 80 -4.56 15.25 -2.42
N THR A 81 -4.67 16.25 -1.54
CA THR A 81 -5.01 17.62 -1.92
C THR A 81 -3.91 18.59 -1.47
N LEU A 82 -3.77 19.68 -2.21
CA LEU A 82 -2.91 20.81 -1.85
C LEU A 82 -3.71 22.10 -1.99
N ALA A 83 -3.81 22.86 -0.92
CA ALA A 83 -4.64 24.08 -0.86
C ALA A 83 -6.10 23.84 -1.32
N GLY A 84 -6.66 22.67 -0.94
CA GLY A 84 -8.03 22.28 -1.29
C GLY A 84 -8.22 21.78 -2.73
N THR A 85 -7.18 21.77 -3.56
CA THR A 85 -7.25 21.25 -4.94
C THR A 85 -6.68 19.83 -5.01
N PRO A 86 -7.27 18.90 -5.78
CA PRO A 86 -6.69 17.58 -5.98
C PRO A 86 -5.28 17.65 -6.55
N ALA A 87 -4.31 17.08 -5.83
CA ALA A 87 -2.90 17.04 -6.22
C ALA A 87 -2.50 15.67 -6.77
N ALA A 88 -3.06 14.59 -6.21
CA ALA A 88 -2.88 13.23 -6.70
C ALA A 88 -4.00 12.31 -6.21
N VAL A 89 -4.20 11.20 -6.90
CA VAL A 89 -4.97 10.04 -6.43
C VAL A 89 -4.00 8.92 -6.11
N VAL A 90 -4.17 8.32 -4.94
CA VAL A 90 -3.38 7.17 -4.48
C VAL A 90 -4.26 5.93 -4.50
N LEU A 91 -3.89 4.96 -5.31
CA LEU A 91 -4.57 3.67 -5.41
C LEU A 91 -3.71 2.59 -4.72
N ILE A 92 -4.33 1.79 -3.86
CA ILE A 92 -3.74 0.56 -3.34
C ILE A 92 -4.27 -0.57 -4.21
N THR A 93 -3.37 -1.26 -4.89
CA THR A 93 -3.71 -2.29 -5.89
C THR A 93 -3.07 -3.61 -5.49
N GLN A 94 -3.80 -4.70 -5.67
CA GLN A 94 -3.31 -6.07 -5.48
C GLN A 94 -3.29 -6.80 -6.81
N VAL A 95 -2.17 -7.45 -7.13
CA VAL A 95 -2.00 -8.29 -8.31
C VAL A 95 -1.36 -9.61 -7.92
N GLN A 96 -1.64 -10.68 -8.69
CA GLN A 96 -1.00 -11.97 -8.48
C GLN A 96 0.37 -11.98 -9.15
N GLY A 97 1.44 -12.09 -8.35
CA GLY A 97 2.81 -12.32 -8.81
C GLY A 97 3.10 -13.79 -9.07
N TYR A 98 4.40 -14.14 -9.15
CA TYR A 98 4.84 -15.51 -9.34
C TYR A 98 4.64 -16.38 -8.08
N ALA A 99 5.12 -15.92 -6.93
CA ALA A 99 5.07 -16.68 -5.68
C ALA A 99 3.83 -16.37 -4.83
N GLY A 100 3.20 -15.22 -5.03
CA GLY A 100 2.05 -14.81 -4.25
C GLY A 100 1.52 -13.43 -4.64
N PRO A 101 0.59 -12.87 -3.87
CA PRO A 101 0.06 -11.55 -4.12
C PRO A 101 1.12 -10.47 -3.88
N ILE A 102 1.08 -9.44 -4.72
CA ILE A 102 1.87 -8.23 -4.62
C ILE A 102 0.90 -7.07 -4.39
N VAL A 103 1.14 -6.28 -3.35
CA VAL A 103 0.37 -5.06 -3.06
C VAL A 103 1.22 -3.85 -3.41
N LEU A 104 0.67 -3.00 -4.26
CA LEU A 104 1.31 -1.78 -4.74
C LEU A 104 0.55 -0.55 -4.27
N THR A 105 1.27 0.49 -3.88
CA THR A 105 0.76 1.86 -3.83
C THR A 105 1.13 2.56 -5.13
N ILE A 106 0.16 3.17 -5.76
CA ILE A 106 0.29 3.83 -7.07
C ILE A 106 -0.26 5.24 -6.93
N ALA A 107 0.55 6.25 -7.17
CA ALA A 107 0.14 7.65 -7.19
C ALA A 107 -0.01 8.14 -8.62
N ILE A 108 -1.15 8.76 -8.93
CA ILE A 108 -1.52 9.26 -10.26
C ILE A 108 -1.86 10.74 -10.13
N THR A 109 -1.26 11.56 -10.99
CA THR A 109 -1.55 13.00 -11.07
C THR A 109 -2.93 13.26 -11.67
N PRO A 110 -3.54 14.44 -11.44
CA PRO A 110 -4.85 14.77 -12.00
C PRO A 110 -4.93 14.72 -13.54
N ASP A 111 -3.81 14.87 -14.24
CA ASP A 111 -3.70 14.75 -15.70
C ASP A 111 -3.54 13.29 -16.19
N GLY A 112 -3.52 12.30 -15.26
CA GLY A 112 -3.49 10.87 -15.60
C GLY A 112 -2.11 10.31 -15.85
N ARG A 113 -1.07 10.89 -15.25
CA ARG A 113 0.30 10.37 -15.29
C ARG A 113 0.68 9.71 -13.99
N LEU A 114 1.48 8.69 -14.09
CA LEU A 114 2.03 7.98 -12.93
C LEU A 114 3.05 8.89 -12.23
N LEU A 115 2.73 9.36 -11.03
CA LEU A 115 3.66 10.14 -10.21
C LEU A 115 4.74 9.23 -9.62
N GLY A 116 4.33 8.02 -9.19
CA GLY A 116 5.22 7.01 -8.66
C GLY A 116 4.46 5.74 -8.29
N SER A 117 5.22 4.69 -8.01
CA SER A 117 4.69 3.43 -7.50
C SER A 117 5.66 2.81 -6.50
N GLN A 118 5.13 2.07 -5.53
CA GLN A 118 5.91 1.40 -4.49
C GLN A 118 5.25 0.08 -4.10
N VAL A 119 6.09 -0.91 -3.79
CA VAL A 119 5.64 -2.18 -3.20
C VAL A 119 5.40 -1.98 -1.71
N VAL A 120 4.21 -2.35 -1.25
CA VAL A 120 3.85 -2.37 0.18
C VAL A 120 4.04 -3.77 0.75
N GLU A 121 3.58 -4.79 0.00
CA GLU A 121 3.67 -6.19 0.41
C GLU A 121 3.98 -7.06 -0.80
N GLN A 122 4.78 -8.10 -0.60
CA GLN A 122 5.08 -9.10 -1.63
C GLN A 122 5.58 -10.39 -0.99
N GLN A 123 5.45 -11.51 -1.70
CA GLN A 123 5.88 -12.84 -1.26
C GLN A 123 6.83 -13.48 -2.29
N GLU A 124 7.43 -12.66 -3.15
CA GLU A 124 8.32 -13.11 -4.20
C GLU A 124 9.64 -13.67 -3.66
N SER A 125 10.29 -14.53 -4.41
CA SER A 125 11.58 -15.12 -4.02
C SER A 125 12.69 -14.08 -3.89
N PRO A 126 13.43 -14.06 -2.78
CA PRO A 126 14.60 -13.19 -2.61
C PRO A 126 15.61 -13.34 -3.75
N GLY A 127 16.20 -12.25 -4.21
CA GLY A 127 17.17 -12.24 -5.32
C GLY A 127 16.58 -12.35 -6.72
N LEU A 128 15.28 -12.66 -6.83
CA LEU A 128 14.50 -12.68 -8.08
C LEU A 128 13.41 -11.61 -8.03
N GLY A 129 12.14 -12.01 -8.00
CA GLY A 129 10.99 -11.12 -7.89
C GLY A 129 11.01 -10.25 -6.62
N GLY A 130 11.54 -10.74 -5.51
CA GLY A 130 11.68 -9.99 -4.26
C GLY A 130 12.54 -8.73 -4.37
N ARG A 131 13.41 -8.63 -5.38
CA ARG A 131 14.17 -7.41 -5.70
C ARG A 131 13.28 -6.21 -6.09
N LEU A 132 12.02 -6.46 -6.38
CA LEU A 132 11.01 -5.43 -6.64
C LEU A 132 10.90 -4.42 -5.48
N ALA A 133 11.06 -4.89 -4.24
CA ALA A 133 11.01 -4.07 -3.03
C ALA A 133 12.39 -3.57 -2.55
N ASP A 134 13.47 -3.88 -3.28
CA ASP A 134 14.83 -3.47 -2.92
C ASP A 134 15.05 -1.99 -3.28
N PRO A 135 15.32 -1.11 -2.30
CA PRO A 135 15.56 0.31 -2.54
C PRO A 135 16.73 0.59 -3.48
N GLN A 136 17.68 -0.34 -3.64
CA GLN A 136 18.86 -0.18 -4.50
C GLN A 136 18.58 -0.53 -5.97
N VAL A 137 17.48 -1.21 -6.26
CA VAL A 137 17.21 -1.71 -7.62
C VAL A 137 16.53 -0.67 -8.51
N HIS A 138 15.82 0.30 -7.94
CA HIS A 138 15.14 1.41 -8.67
C HIS A 138 14.31 0.98 -9.90
N TRP A 139 13.89 -0.30 -9.97
CA TRP A 139 13.19 -0.82 -11.15
C TRP A 139 11.84 -0.13 -11.39
N LEU A 140 11.14 0.26 -10.33
CA LEU A 140 9.85 0.95 -10.41
C LEU A 140 9.96 2.38 -10.96
N THR A 141 11.13 3.01 -10.93
CA THR A 141 11.31 4.39 -11.40
C THR A 141 11.10 4.56 -12.90
N GLN A 142 11.22 3.50 -13.70
CA GLN A 142 10.96 3.53 -15.13
C GLN A 142 9.51 3.86 -15.51
N PHE A 143 8.58 3.69 -14.55
CA PHE A 143 7.16 3.96 -14.74
C PHE A 143 6.78 5.41 -14.40
N ALA A 144 7.68 6.17 -13.77
CA ALA A 144 7.41 7.57 -13.43
C ALA A 144 7.09 8.39 -14.69
N ASN A 145 6.09 9.27 -14.59
CA ASN A 145 5.60 10.13 -15.64
C ASN A 145 5.00 9.38 -16.87
N ARG A 146 4.75 8.07 -16.77
CA ARG A 146 4.05 7.28 -17.80
C ARG A 146 2.55 7.48 -17.73
N SER A 147 1.87 7.29 -18.84
CA SER A 147 0.43 7.47 -19.03
C SER A 147 -0.20 6.23 -19.65
N LEU A 148 -1.53 6.19 -19.73
CA LEU A 148 -2.24 5.06 -20.33
C LEU A 148 -1.89 4.87 -21.83
N GLY A 149 -1.42 5.90 -22.51
CA GLY A 149 -1.06 5.85 -23.93
C GLY A 149 0.30 5.20 -24.23
N ASP A 150 1.12 4.87 -23.21
CA ASP A 150 2.39 4.16 -23.40
C ASP A 150 2.15 2.67 -23.70
N HIS A 151 3.17 1.97 -24.26
CA HIS A 151 3.08 0.53 -24.57
C HIS A 151 3.37 -0.31 -23.32
N TRP A 152 2.32 -0.64 -22.56
CA TRP A 152 2.37 -1.35 -21.27
C TRP A 152 2.70 -2.85 -21.44
N ALA A 153 3.90 -3.11 -21.94
CA ALA A 153 4.46 -4.45 -22.08
C ALA A 153 5.98 -4.44 -21.81
N LEU A 154 6.57 -5.61 -21.64
CA LEU A 154 8.01 -5.75 -21.59
C LEU A 154 8.66 -5.43 -22.96
N LYS A 155 9.85 -4.85 -22.96
CA LYS A 155 10.63 -4.60 -24.20
C LYS A 155 10.80 -5.84 -25.06
N ARG A 156 10.99 -7.01 -24.46
CA ARG A 156 11.04 -8.29 -25.17
C ARG A 156 9.74 -8.64 -25.88
N ASP A 157 8.62 -8.10 -25.42
CA ASP A 157 7.26 -8.28 -25.95
C ASP A 157 6.81 -7.01 -26.72
N GLN A 158 7.76 -6.23 -27.24
CA GLN A 158 7.58 -4.97 -28.00
C GLN A 158 6.95 -3.82 -27.19
N GLY A 159 7.06 -3.85 -25.86
CA GLY A 159 6.64 -2.74 -25.00
C GLY A 159 7.79 -1.81 -24.62
N ASP A 160 7.50 -0.90 -23.67
CA ASP A 160 8.42 0.17 -23.27
C ASP A 160 9.27 -0.16 -22.04
N PHE A 161 8.97 -1.27 -21.32
CA PHE A 161 9.51 -1.50 -19.99
C PHE A 161 10.51 -2.65 -19.91
N ASP A 162 11.57 -2.42 -19.12
CA ASP A 162 12.55 -3.45 -18.82
C ASP A 162 11.99 -4.47 -17.79
N GLN A 163 12.35 -5.73 -17.95
CA GLN A 163 12.02 -6.74 -16.94
C GLN A 163 13.01 -6.70 -15.76
N LEU A 164 12.55 -7.10 -14.60
CA LEU A 164 13.40 -7.42 -13.47
C LEU A 164 14.15 -8.73 -13.75
N ALA A 165 15.48 -8.73 -13.64
CA ALA A 165 16.30 -9.88 -14.00
C ALA A 165 15.87 -11.16 -13.26
N GLY A 166 15.58 -12.22 -14.01
CA GLY A 166 15.11 -13.50 -13.47
C GLY A 166 13.65 -13.54 -13.01
N ALA A 167 12.87 -12.46 -13.17
CA ALA A 167 11.51 -12.36 -12.65
C ALA A 167 10.51 -11.82 -13.70
N THR A 168 10.44 -12.48 -14.85
CA THR A 168 9.58 -12.07 -15.96
C THR A 168 8.09 -12.07 -15.61
N VAL A 169 7.61 -13.09 -14.87
CA VAL A 169 6.20 -13.18 -14.46
C VAL A 169 5.84 -12.05 -13.50
N THR A 170 6.66 -11.81 -12.48
CA THR A 170 6.50 -10.72 -11.53
C THR A 170 6.51 -9.34 -12.23
N SER A 171 7.46 -9.14 -13.16
CA SER A 171 7.55 -7.90 -13.93
C SER A 171 6.30 -7.63 -14.76
N ARG A 172 5.79 -8.66 -15.44
CA ARG A 172 4.57 -8.54 -16.26
C ARG A 172 3.36 -8.24 -15.36
N ALA A 173 3.19 -8.93 -14.25
CA ALA A 173 2.11 -8.69 -13.30
C ALA A 173 2.08 -7.24 -12.79
N VAL A 174 3.26 -6.67 -12.47
CA VAL A 174 3.35 -5.27 -12.02
C VAL A 174 3.00 -4.30 -13.15
N ILE A 175 3.50 -4.52 -14.37
CA ILE A 175 3.19 -3.69 -15.55
C ILE A 175 1.67 -3.68 -15.81
N GLU A 176 1.04 -4.85 -15.78
CA GLU A 176 -0.40 -5.01 -15.97
C GLU A 176 -1.21 -4.30 -14.85
N ALA A 177 -0.76 -4.40 -13.59
CA ALA A 177 -1.40 -3.71 -12.47
C ALA A 177 -1.31 -2.19 -12.58
N LEU A 178 -0.17 -1.65 -13.04
CA LEU A 178 0.00 -0.21 -13.26
C LEU A 178 -0.89 0.29 -14.41
N GLN A 179 -0.98 -0.46 -15.50
CA GLN A 179 -1.87 -0.17 -16.62
C GLN A 179 -3.34 -0.20 -16.17
N ASP A 180 -3.74 -1.22 -15.43
CA ASP A 180 -5.09 -1.34 -14.88
C ASP A 180 -5.44 -0.16 -13.97
N ALA A 181 -4.50 0.27 -13.11
CA ALA A 181 -4.69 1.41 -12.23
C ALA A 181 -4.88 2.74 -13.00
N LEU A 182 -4.11 2.95 -14.06
CA LEU A 182 -4.26 4.13 -14.93
C LEU A 182 -5.59 4.12 -15.68
N ARG A 183 -6.02 2.94 -16.18
CA ARG A 183 -7.32 2.79 -16.83
C ARG A 183 -8.46 3.06 -15.86
N TYR A 184 -8.40 2.48 -14.67
CA TYR A 184 -9.38 2.73 -13.62
C TYR A 184 -9.46 4.21 -13.25
N PHE A 185 -8.32 4.88 -13.12
CA PHE A 185 -8.28 6.32 -12.88
C PHE A 185 -8.95 7.10 -14.02
N ASP A 186 -8.66 6.78 -15.26
CA ASP A 186 -9.22 7.49 -16.41
C ASP A 186 -10.75 7.32 -16.51
N GLU A 187 -11.25 6.11 -16.30
CA GLU A 187 -12.68 5.78 -16.28
C GLU A 187 -13.44 6.45 -15.13
N HIS A 188 -12.78 6.66 -13.98
CA HIS A 188 -13.39 7.21 -12.76
C HIS A 188 -12.84 8.59 -12.38
N ARG A 189 -12.15 9.27 -13.28
CA ARG A 189 -11.42 10.52 -13.04
C ARG A 189 -12.22 11.56 -12.28
N HIS A 190 -13.42 11.88 -12.74
CA HIS A 190 -14.29 12.88 -12.13
C HIS A 190 -14.63 12.53 -10.68
N ALA A 191 -15.06 11.31 -10.44
CA ALA A 191 -15.41 10.82 -9.11
C ALA A 191 -14.21 10.81 -8.15
N LEU A 192 -13.03 10.39 -8.63
CA LEU A 192 -11.81 10.34 -7.85
C LEU A 192 -11.27 11.75 -7.53
N LEU A 193 -11.41 12.72 -8.43
CA LEU A 193 -10.92 14.09 -8.24
C LEU A 193 -11.94 15.01 -7.54
N GLU A 194 -13.21 14.94 -7.86
CA GLU A 194 -14.23 15.88 -7.38
C GLU A 194 -15.11 15.29 -6.27
N GLY A 195 -15.17 13.99 -6.16
CA GLY A 195 -16.03 13.24 -5.23
C GLY A 195 -17.19 12.58 -5.96
N PHE A 196 -17.70 11.50 -5.36
CA PHE A 196 -18.88 10.84 -5.85
C PHE A 196 -20.10 11.70 -5.52
N PRO A 197 -21.06 11.88 -6.44
CA PRO A 197 -22.31 12.56 -6.11
C PRO A 197 -22.99 11.79 -4.96
N HIS A 198 -23.37 12.52 -3.92
CA HIS A 198 -24.18 11.96 -2.84
C HIS A 198 -25.58 11.67 -3.42
N GLU A 199 -25.95 10.40 -3.51
CA GLU A 199 -27.35 10.00 -3.69
C GLU A 199 -28.14 10.21 -2.41
#